data_2db446070005b2f478a9aceef8991461
#
_entry.id   2db446070005b2f478a9aceef8991461
#
_cell.length_a   1.000
_cell.length_b   1.000
_cell.length_c   1.000
_cell.angle_alpha   90.00
_cell.angle_beta   90.00
_cell.angle_gamma   90.00
#
_symmetry.space_group_name_H-M   'P 1'
#
loop_
_entity.id
_entity.type
_entity.pdbx_description
1 polymer ?
#
loop_
_entity_poly.entity_id
_entity_poly.type
_entity_poly.pdbx_seq_one_letter_code
_entity_poly.pdbx_strand_id
1 'polypeptide(L)'
;MDDAIRRCSLKDIDIYHLASQVLGDITHDLNESRYAELGGELTLSWCTEEKFGAYASSLDEAGKPPQHRVTMYYELARQVWRDAEELCKFLRSIPQDSGVDNLYDFYGDRVKLPKCFNDGDLVNNIFVAAITWVYFHEIGHLMQEHDVIRDEFGEGHSGTVKTSDVYDFEASSHKRLVGREALVSHVTELAADFEATNLYVLELLRHVNDPGFVEGEERTEVLSGLIYLAVAGAECNTVIELTQEHHIA
;
A
#
# COMPACT_ATOMS: atom_id res chain seq x y z
N MET A 1 -6.22 -30.97 -8.35
CA MET A 1 -6.20 -29.75 -7.53
C MET A 1 -5.39 -28.60 -8.18
N ASP A 2 -4.42 -28.90 -9.06
CA ASP A 2 -3.59 -27.86 -9.73
C ASP A 2 -4.25 -27.10 -10.89
N ASP A 3 -5.30 -27.62 -11.52
CA ASP A 3 -5.91 -27.01 -12.71
C ASP A 3 -6.87 -25.83 -12.40
N ALA A 4 -7.41 -25.76 -11.19
CA ALA A 4 -8.29 -24.66 -10.80
C ALA A 4 -7.48 -23.39 -10.47
N ILE A 5 -6.29 -23.55 -9.88
CA ILE A 5 -5.39 -22.45 -9.53
C ILE A 5 -4.75 -21.81 -10.77
N ARG A 6 -4.47 -22.60 -11.81
CA ARG A 6 -3.92 -22.09 -13.09
C ARG A 6 -4.87 -21.18 -13.88
N ARG A 7 -6.18 -21.17 -13.56
CA ARG A 7 -7.17 -20.36 -14.28
C ARG A 7 -7.33 -18.94 -13.76
N CYS A 8 -6.74 -18.60 -12.60
CA CYS A 8 -6.85 -17.28 -11.99
C CYS A 8 -5.61 -16.39 -12.12
N SER A 9 -4.51 -16.85 -12.74
CA SER A 9 -3.37 -15.96 -12.95
C SER A 9 -3.71 -14.94 -14.04
N LEU A 10 -3.91 -13.70 -13.63
CA LEU A 10 -4.03 -12.57 -14.55
C LEU A 10 -2.71 -12.42 -15.34
N LYS A 11 -2.83 -11.93 -16.56
CA LYS A 11 -1.63 -11.49 -17.30
C LYS A 11 -1.13 -10.19 -16.67
N ASP A 12 0.16 -9.92 -16.80
CA ASP A 12 0.76 -8.68 -16.28
C ASP A 12 -0.02 -7.42 -16.71
N ILE A 13 -0.50 -7.39 -17.95
CA ILE A 13 -1.29 -6.26 -18.46
C ILE A 13 -2.63 -6.07 -17.71
N ASP A 14 -3.27 -7.15 -17.30
CA ASP A 14 -4.54 -7.10 -16.57
C ASP A 14 -4.32 -6.62 -15.14
N ILE A 15 -3.19 -7.02 -14.52
CA ILE A 15 -2.76 -6.54 -13.18
C ILE A 15 -2.52 -5.02 -13.23
N TYR A 16 -1.80 -4.55 -14.26
CA TYR A 16 -1.51 -3.11 -14.42
C TYR A 16 -2.78 -2.30 -14.69
N HIS A 17 -3.71 -2.81 -15.48
CA HIS A 17 -5.00 -2.16 -15.70
C HIS A 17 -5.80 -2.04 -14.42
N LEU A 18 -5.89 -3.12 -13.64
CA LEU A 18 -6.60 -3.10 -12.35
C LEU A 18 -5.97 -2.08 -11.40
N ALA A 19 -4.65 -2.13 -11.19
CA ALA A 19 -3.95 -1.18 -10.35
C ALA A 19 -4.16 0.27 -10.81
N SER A 20 -4.00 0.53 -12.11
CA SER A 20 -4.16 1.88 -12.68
C SER A 20 -5.58 2.40 -12.55
N GLN A 21 -6.58 1.55 -12.68
CA GLN A 21 -7.97 1.93 -12.50
C GLN A 21 -8.24 2.31 -11.05
N VAL A 22 -7.94 1.41 -10.11
CA VAL A 22 -8.21 1.63 -8.67
C VAL A 22 -7.49 2.89 -8.17
N LEU A 23 -6.18 3.00 -8.43
CA LEU A 23 -5.41 4.15 -7.95
C LEU A 23 -5.76 5.44 -8.71
N GLY A 24 -6.17 5.34 -9.97
CA GLY A 24 -6.68 6.47 -10.75
C GLY A 24 -7.97 7.03 -10.18
N ASP A 25 -8.92 6.17 -9.82
CA ASP A 25 -10.19 6.56 -9.20
C ASP A 25 -9.95 7.23 -7.84
N ILE A 26 -9.08 6.67 -7.00
CA ILE A 26 -8.68 7.26 -5.72
C ILE A 26 -8.00 8.63 -5.93
N THR A 27 -7.11 8.75 -6.92
CA THR A 27 -6.44 10.01 -7.24
C THR A 27 -7.46 11.09 -7.65
N HIS A 28 -8.44 10.71 -8.46
CA HIS A 28 -9.52 11.60 -8.89
C HIS A 28 -10.32 12.11 -7.68
N ASP A 29 -10.74 11.21 -6.80
CA ASP A 29 -11.51 11.55 -5.61
C ASP A 29 -10.74 12.44 -4.63
N LEU A 30 -9.44 12.22 -4.47
CA LEU A 30 -8.58 13.08 -3.66
C LEU A 30 -8.42 14.46 -4.28
N ASN A 31 -8.34 14.56 -5.61
CA ASN A 31 -8.29 15.84 -6.30
C ASN A 31 -9.60 16.61 -6.19
N GLU A 32 -10.76 15.95 -6.28
CA GLU A 32 -12.07 16.60 -6.12
C GLU A 32 -12.41 17.00 -4.67
N SER A 33 -11.75 16.40 -3.70
CA SER A 33 -11.94 16.67 -2.28
C SER A 33 -10.77 17.49 -1.70
N ARG A 34 -9.78 16.81 -1.20
CA ARG A 34 -8.69 17.37 -0.40
C ARG A 34 -7.81 18.37 -1.16
N TYR A 35 -7.44 18.04 -2.41
CA TYR A 35 -6.59 18.92 -3.23
C TYR A 35 -7.37 20.12 -3.79
N ALA A 36 -8.67 19.97 -4.08
CA ALA A 36 -9.52 21.09 -4.48
C ALA A 36 -9.60 22.17 -3.38
N GLU A 37 -9.68 21.77 -2.10
CA GLU A 37 -9.69 22.70 -0.97
C GLU A 37 -8.38 23.48 -0.84
N LEU A 38 -7.25 22.84 -1.21
CA LEU A 38 -5.91 23.44 -1.19
C LEU A 38 -5.61 24.23 -2.48
N GLY A 39 -6.45 24.12 -3.50
CA GLY A 39 -6.20 24.62 -4.84
C GLY A 39 -5.03 23.93 -5.56
N GLY A 40 -4.63 22.75 -5.07
CA GLY A 40 -3.52 21.96 -5.54
C GLY A 40 -3.90 20.83 -6.50
N GLU A 41 -2.96 19.94 -6.78
CA GLU A 41 -3.15 18.79 -7.65
C GLU A 41 -2.30 17.59 -7.19
N LEU A 42 -2.88 16.40 -7.24
CA LEU A 42 -2.20 15.13 -7.08
C LEU A 42 -2.14 14.38 -8.41
N THR A 43 -0.96 13.95 -8.83
CA THR A 43 -0.76 13.19 -10.06
C THR A 43 -0.28 11.78 -9.72
N LEU A 44 -0.93 10.76 -10.28
CA LEU A 44 -0.43 9.39 -10.33
C LEU A 44 0.37 9.18 -11.61
N SER A 45 1.57 8.61 -11.49
CA SER A 45 2.39 8.21 -12.64
C SER A 45 2.89 6.78 -12.49
N TRP A 46 3.18 6.13 -13.62
CA TRP A 46 3.70 4.77 -13.68
C TRP A 46 5.09 4.75 -14.31
N CYS A 47 6.02 4.05 -13.68
CA CYS A 47 7.37 3.88 -14.18
C CYS A 47 7.58 2.45 -14.70
N THR A 48 8.20 2.34 -15.88
CA THR A 48 8.45 1.06 -16.56
C THR A 48 9.85 0.49 -16.26
N GLU A 49 10.64 1.16 -15.42
CA GLU A 49 11.91 0.61 -14.97
C GLU A 49 11.68 -0.69 -14.19
N GLU A 50 12.61 -1.62 -14.31
CA GLU A 50 12.58 -2.89 -13.58
C GLU A 50 13.05 -2.68 -12.12
N LYS A 51 12.31 -1.84 -11.40
CA LYS A 51 12.52 -1.56 -9.99
C LYS A 51 11.26 -1.91 -9.21
N PHE A 52 11.46 -2.41 -8.00
CA PHE A 52 10.38 -2.60 -7.04
C PHE A 52 10.27 -1.37 -6.16
N GLY A 53 9.06 -0.78 -6.06
CA GLY A 53 8.82 0.34 -5.17
C GLY A 53 7.77 1.33 -5.67
N ALA A 54 7.57 2.35 -4.86
CA ALA A 54 6.82 3.55 -5.16
C ALA A 54 7.59 4.73 -4.58
N TYR A 55 7.26 5.94 -5.01
CA TYR A 55 7.81 7.12 -4.38
C TYR A 55 6.91 8.34 -4.56
N ALA A 56 7.00 9.23 -3.59
CA ALA A 56 6.32 10.50 -3.58
C ALA A 56 7.27 11.63 -3.97
N SER A 57 6.79 12.64 -4.67
CA SER A 57 7.53 13.86 -4.96
C SER A 57 6.66 15.09 -4.85
N SER A 58 7.14 16.13 -4.16
CA SER A 58 6.57 17.45 -4.14
C SER A 58 7.21 18.28 -5.23
N LEU A 59 6.40 18.93 -6.06
CA LEU A 59 6.83 19.88 -7.08
C LEU A 59 6.51 21.31 -6.65
N ASP A 60 6.40 21.54 -5.34
CA ASP A 60 5.88 22.75 -4.75
C ASP A 60 6.81 23.93 -4.99
N GLU A 61 6.23 25.05 -5.36
CA GLU A 61 6.89 26.33 -5.42
C GLU A 61 6.36 27.22 -4.28
N ALA A 62 7.25 27.91 -3.59
CA ALA A 62 6.91 28.76 -2.45
C ALA A 62 5.75 29.72 -2.78
N GLY A 63 4.67 29.61 -2.02
CA GLY A 63 3.47 30.46 -2.18
C GLY A 63 2.51 30.03 -3.30
N LYS A 64 2.73 28.90 -3.93
CA LYS A 64 1.78 28.26 -4.84
C LYS A 64 1.05 27.10 -4.15
N PRO A 65 -0.13 26.70 -4.68
CA PRO A 65 -0.81 25.49 -4.24
C PRO A 65 0.04 24.23 -4.40
N PRO A 66 -0.15 23.20 -3.56
CA PRO A 66 0.64 22.00 -3.61
C PRO A 66 0.49 21.24 -4.93
N GLN A 67 1.60 20.83 -5.50
CA GLN A 67 1.68 20.01 -6.71
C GLN A 67 2.42 18.73 -6.35
N HIS A 68 1.66 17.68 -6.13
CA HIS A 68 2.16 16.40 -5.63
C HIS A 68 2.11 15.32 -6.70
N ARG A 69 3.06 14.40 -6.64
CA ARG A 69 3.10 13.24 -7.53
C ARG A 69 3.47 11.99 -6.76
N VAL A 70 2.71 10.94 -6.98
CA VAL A 70 3.09 9.59 -6.59
C VAL A 70 3.43 8.80 -7.85
N THR A 71 4.62 8.18 -7.85
CA THR A 71 5.08 7.32 -8.93
C THR A 71 5.14 5.88 -8.45
N MET A 72 4.45 5.00 -9.16
CA MET A 72 4.42 3.57 -8.90
C MET A 72 5.22 2.81 -9.97
N TYR A 73 6.01 1.82 -9.57
CA TYR A 73 6.66 0.93 -10.54
C TYR A 73 5.74 -0.23 -10.91
N TYR A 74 5.71 -0.60 -12.17
CA TYR A 74 4.93 -1.76 -12.62
C TYR A 74 5.37 -3.06 -11.95
N GLU A 75 6.66 -3.19 -11.64
CA GLU A 75 7.20 -4.36 -10.92
C GLU A 75 6.60 -4.49 -9.51
N LEU A 76 6.34 -3.38 -8.81
CA LEU A 76 5.64 -3.39 -7.53
C LEU A 76 4.24 -4.02 -7.68
N ALA A 77 3.44 -3.55 -8.63
CA ALA A 77 2.10 -4.09 -8.84
C ALA A 77 2.13 -5.59 -9.16
N ARG A 78 3.09 -6.03 -9.98
CA ARG A 78 3.27 -7.44 -10.33
C ARG A 78 3.66 -8.29 -9.12
N GLN A 79 4.58 -7.79 -8.28
CA GLN A 79 5.03 -8.52 -7.10
C GLN A 79 3.93 -8.59 -6.05
N VAL A 80 3.25 -7.49 -5.74
CA VAL A 80 2.11 -7.46 -4.80
C VAL A 80 1.01 -8.44 -5.22
N TRP A 81 0.75 -8.57 -6.54
CA TRP A 81 -0.19 -9.58 -7.03
C TRP A 81 0.27 -11.01 -6.71
N ARG A 82 1.55 -11.33 -6.97
CA ARG A 82 2.12 -12.64 -6.67
C ARG A 82 2.07 -12.96 -5.17
N ASP A 83 2.37 -11.97 -4.34
CA ASP A 83 2.35 -12.15 -2.89
C ASP A 83 0.92 -12.36 -2.38
N ALA A 84 -0.09 -11.69 -2.97
CA ALA A 84 -1.48 -11.95 -2.69
C ALA A 84 -1.90 -13.39 -3.07
N GLU A 85 -1.43 -13.89 -4.22
CA GLU A 85 -1.65 -15.30 -4.61
C GLU A 85 -0.99 -16.28 -3.62
N GLU A 86 0.26 -16.02 -3.24
CA GLU A 86 0.99 -16.88 -2.30
C GLU A 86 0.36 -16.83 -0.90
N LEU A 87 -0.07 -15.67 -0.42
CA LEU A 87 -0.77 -15.55 0.84
C LEU A 87 -2.08 -16.35 0.83
N CYS A 88 -2.88 -16.25 -0.23
CA CYS A 88 -4.10 -17.06 -0.37
C CYS A 88 -3.80 -18.57 -0.34
N LYS A 89 -2.74 -19.01 -1.02
CA LYS A 89 -2.30 -20.41 -1.01
C LYS A 89 -1.86 -20.84 0.39
N PHE A 90 -1.07 -19.99 1.07
CA PHE A 90 -0.60 -20.25 2.42
C PHE A 90 -1.76 -20.38 3.41
N LEU A 91 -2.68 -19.41 3.45
CA LEU A 91 -3.82 -19.41 4.36
C LEU A 91 -4.74 -20.64 4.17
N ARG A 92 -4.83 -21.17 2.94
CA ARG A 92 -5.56 -22.42 2.67
C ARG A 92 -4.80 -23.68 3.06
N SER A 93 -3.48 -23.62 3.07
CA SER A 93 -2.63 -24.76 3.40
C SER A 93 -2.52 -25.02 4.90
N ILE A 94 -2.93 -24.04 5.74
CA ILE A 94 -2.85 -24.16 7.20
C ILE A 94 -3.79 -25.28 7.67
N PRO A 95 -3.26 -26.38 8.25
CA PRO A 95 -4.08 -27.45 8.80
C PRO A 95 -4.95 -26.91 9.94
N GLN A 96 -6.19 -27.38 10.04
CA GLN A 96 -7.14 -26.92 11.06
C GLN A 96 -6.70 -27.13 12.51
N ASP A 97 -5.69 -27.98 12.74
CA ASP A 97 -5.15 -28.36 14.05
C ASP A 97 -3.66 -27.96 14.22
N SER A 98 -3.13 -27.11 13.35
CA SER A 98 -1.74 -26.66 13.50
C SER A 98 -1.66 -25.62 14.63
N GLY A 99 -0.65 -25.73 15.50
CA GLY A 99 -0.42 -24.78 16.60
C GLY A 99 -0.16 -23.32 16.16
N VAL A 100 -0.23 -23.04 14.86
CA VAL A 100 -0.32 -21.69 14.27
C VAL A 100 -1.62 -20.99 14.67
N ASP A 101 -2.65 -21.75 15.06
CA ASP A 101 -3.89 -21.21 15.64
C ASP A 101 -3.62 -20.25 16.82
N ASN A 102 -2.54 -20.45 17.58
CA ASN A 102 -2.20 -19.62 18.73
C ASN A 102 -1.69 -18.21 18.37
N LEU A 103 -1.20 -17.99 17.15
CA LEU A 103 -0.77 -16.65 16.72
C LEU A 103 -1.97 -15.74 16.41
N TYR A 104 -3.10 -16.33 16.05
CA TYR A 104 -4.33 -15.64 15.66
C TYR A 104 -5.44 -15.76 16.70
N ASP A 105 -5.23 -16.52 17.80
CA ASP A 105 -6.17 -16.65 18.93
C ASP A 105 -6.46 -15.31 19.63
N PHE A 106 -5.68 -14.27 19.34
CA PHE A 106 -5.90 -12.92 19.84
C PHE A 106 -7.26 -12.34 19.41
N TYR A 107 -7.83 -12.82 18.31
CA TYR A 107 -9.15 -12.39 17.79
C TYR A 107 -10.29 -13.39 18.07
N GLY A 108 -10.06 -14.42 18.84
CA GLY A 108 -11.11 -15.31 19.39
C GLY A 108 -11.71 -16.33 18.41
N ASP A 109 -11.45 -16.22 17.11
CA ASP A 109 -11.86 -17.18 16.09
C ASP A 109 -10.73 -17.40 15.08
N ARG A 110 -10.61 -18.65 14.62
CA ARG A 110 -9.61 -19.05 13.63
C ARG A 110 -9.68 -18.16 12.41
N VAL A 111 -8.56 -17.59 12.01
CA VAL A 111 -8.45 -16.82 10.78
C VAL A 111 -8.84 -17.72 9.60
N LYS A 112 -10.05 -17.58 9.14
CA LYS A 112 -10.57 -18.27 7.96
C LYS A 112 -10.75 -17.24 6.86
N LEU A 113 -10.28 -17.60 5.67
CA LEU A 113 -10.62 -16.81 4.49
C LEU A 113 -12.14 -16.63 4.41
N PRO A 114 -12.63 -15.42 4.14
CA PRO A 114 -14.05 -15.16 4.01
C PRO A 114 -14.67 -16.09 2.97
N LYS A 115 -15.78 -16.74 3.33
CA LYS A 115 -16.46 -17.70 2.45
C LYS A 115 -17.31 -17.03 1.38
N CYS A 116 -17.67 -15.77 1.59
CA CYS A 116 -18.42 -14.97 0.64
C CYS A 116 -17.64 -14.63 -0.64
N PHE A 117 -16.32 -14.80 -0.63
CA PHE A 117 -15.47 -14.55 -1.78
C PHE A 117 -14.96 -15.86 -2.38
N ASN A 118 -15.00 -15.94 -3.71
CA ASN A 118 -14.29 -17.01 -4.44
C ASN A 118 -12.78 -16.73 -4.47
N ASP A 119 -12.01 -17.69 -4.98
CA ASP A 119 -10.54 -17.63 -4.98
C ASP A 119 -9.97 -16.43 -5.73
N GLY A 120 -10.57 -16.07 -6.86
CA GLY A 120 -10.17 -14.92 -7.65
C GLY A 120 -10.48 -13.61 -6.93
N ASP A 121 -11.64 -13.52 -6.32
CA ASP A 121 -12.05 -12.34 -5.54
C ASP A 121 -11.15 -12.13 -4.32
N LEU A 122 -10.72 -13.22 -3.65
CA LEU A 122 -9.79 -13.13 -2.53
C LEU A 122 -8.45 -12.51 -2.94
N VAL A 123 -7.82 -13.04 -3.98
CA VAL A 123 -6.55 -12.50 -4.50
C VAL A 123 -6.72 -11.05 -4.93
N ASN A 124 -7.79 -10.77 -5.67
CA ASN A 124 -8.08 -9.44 -6.18
C ASN A 124 -8.24 -8.42 -5.03
N ASN A 125 -9.02 -8.75 -3.99
CA ASN A 125 -9.24 -7.85 -2.86
C ASN A 125 -7.98 -7.65 -2.02
N ILE A 126 -7.15 -8.70 -1.79
CA ILE A 126 -5.86 -8.56 -1.10
C ILE A 126 -4.93 -7.66 -1.91
N PHE A 127 -4.85 -7.87 -3.22
CA PHE A 127 -4.04 -7.05 -4.11
C PHE A 127 -4.47 -5.58 -4.08
N VAL A 128 -5.77 -5.31 -4.25
CA VAL A 128 -6.32 -3.95 -4.20
C VAL A 128 -6.04 -3.30 -2.86
N ALA A 129 -6.22 -4.04 -1.75
CA ALA A 129 -5.91 -3.54 -0.42
C ALA A 129 -4.43 -3.16 -0.28
N ALA A 130 -3.53 -4.06 -0.68
CA ALA A 130 -2.09 -3.86 -0.55
C ALA A 130 -1.58 -2.70 -1.41
N ILE A 131 -1.97 -2.63 -2.70
CA ILE A 131 -1.51 -1.57 -3.60
C ILE A 131 -2.06 -0.20 -3.20
N THR A 132 -3.30 -0.15 -2.70
CA THR A 132 -3.92 1.07 -2.17
C THR A 132 -3.22 1.55 -0.91
N TRP A 133 -2.85 0.64 -0.01
CA TRP A 133 -2.13 1.00 1.20
C TRP A 133 -0.76 1.59 0.88
N VAL A 134 0.01 1.00 -0.04
CA VAL A 134 1.28 1.56 -0.51
C VAL A 134 1.08 2.96 -1.11
N TYR A 135 0.05 3.13 -1.92
CA TYR A 135 -0.26 4.44 -2.50
C TYR A 135 -0.57 5.50 -1.43
N PHE A 136 -1.33 5.15 -0.42
CA PHE A 136 -1.63 6.06 0.70
C PHE A 136 -0.41 6.31 1.60
N HIS A 137 0.51 5.36 1.72
CA HIS A 137 1.78 5.56 2.42
C HIS A 137 2.60 6.69 1.74
N GLU A 138 2.71 6.64 0.43
CA GLU A 138 3.38 7.70 -0.35
C GLU A 138 2.66 9.06 -0.21
N ILE A 139 1.34 9.07 -0.19
CA ILE A 139 0.56 10.28 0.07
C ILE A 139 0.81 10.78 1.51
N GLY A 140 0.97 9.91 2.47
CA GLY A 140 1.32 10.24 3.84
C GLY A 140 2.61 11.06 3.94
N HIS A 141 3.64 10.68 3.17
CA HIS A 141 4.89 11.45 3.08
C HIS A 141 4.66 12.87 2.57
N LEU A 142 3.82 13.03 1.53
CA LEU A 142 3.52 14.35 0.96
C LEU A 142 2.72 15.24 1.91
N MET A 143 1.69 14.66 2.53
CA MET A 143 0.76 15.42 3.37
C MET A 143 1.37 15.88 4.69
N GLN A 144 2.40 15.18 5.16
CA GLN A 144 3.10 15.50 6.39
C GLN A 144 4.45 16.19 6.15
N GLU A 145 4.73 16.57 4.89
CA GLU A 145 5.96 17.28 4.50
C GLU A 145 7.23 16.59 5.03
N HIS A 146 7.28 15.26 4.90
CA HIS A 146 8.38 14.46 5.47
C HIS A 146 9.74 14.78 4.87
N ASP A 147 9.81 15.23 3.64
CA ASP A 147 11.01 15.75 2.98
C ASP A 147 11.56 16.96 3.74
N VAL A 148 10.70 17.94 4.07
CA VAL A 148 11.09 19.12 4.85
C VAL A 148 11.58 18.72 6.24
N ILE A 149 10.88 17.78 6.91
CA ILE A 149 11.26 17.28 8.23
C ILE A 149 12.64 16.60 8.18
N ARG A 150 12.89 15.79 7.17
CA ARG A 150 14.16 15.08 7.01
C ARG A 150 15.30 16.03 6.68
N ASP A 151 15.06 17.07 5.88
CA ASP A 151 16.03 18.09 5.57
C ASP A 151 16.38 18.96 6.79
N GLU A 152 15.38 19.31 7.61
CA GLU A 152 15.59 20.15 8.80
C GLU A 152 16.26 19.39 9.94
N PHE A 153 15.89 18.13 10.16
CA PHE A 153 16.32 17.36 11.34
C PHE A 153 17.34 16.26 11.03
N GLY A 154 17.63 15.97 9.76
CA GLY A 154 18.71 15.07 9.33
C GLY A 154 20.08 15.70 9.56
N GLU A 155 21.11 14.89 9.79
CA GLU A 155 22.50 15.38 9.89
C GLU A 155 23.10 15.50 8.48
N GLY A 156 23.39 16.75 8.06
CA GLY A 156 24.44 16.96 7.09
C GLY A 156 24.11 17.37 5.67
N HIS A 157 22.97 17.93 5.37
CA HIS A 157 22.79 18.61 4.08
C HIS A 157 23.00 20.12 4.23
N SER A 158 24.27 20.49 4.27
CA SER A 158 24.74 21.84 3.99
C SER A 158 24.65 22.08 2.49
N GLY A 159 23.62 22.77 2.08
CA GLY A 159 23.63 23.54 0.84
C GLY A 159 23.12 22.84 -0.42
N THR A 160 22.00 23.33 -0.90
CA THR A 160 21.63 23.42 -2.32
C THR A 160 21.49 22.10 -3.10
N VAL A 161 20.70 21.20 -2.62
CA VAL A 161 19.96 20.33 -3.52
C VAL A 161 18.47 20.52 -3.18
N LYS A 162 17.78 21.28 -4.03
CA LYS A 162 16.34 21.13 -4.16
C LYS A 162 16.13 19.76 -4.80
N THR A 163 16.23 18.73 -4.01
CA THR A 163 15.83 17.42 -4.43
C THR A 163 14.36 17.28 -4.11
N SER A 164 13.56 17.71 -5.05
CA SER A 164 12.27 17.12 -5.37
C SER A 164 12.38 15.63 -5.68
N ASP A 165 13.47 15.02 -5.37
CA ASP A 165 13.79 13.65 -5.74
C ASP A 165 13.85 12.80 -4.48
N VAL A 166 12.66 12.28 -4.17
CA VAL A 166 12.55 10.86 -4.16
C VAL A 166 13.14 10.18 -2.95
N TYR A 167 12.27 9.80 -2.09
CA TYR A 167 12.50 8.59 -1.33
C TYR A 167 12.35 7.40 -2.27
N ASP A 168 13.32 7.25 -3.19
CA ASP A 168 13.60 5.98 -3.77
C ASP A 168 14.01 5.09 -2.59
N PHE A 169 13.19 4.11 -2.26
CA PHE A 169 13.57 3.00 -1.39
C PHE A 169 14.58 2.16 -2.18
N GLU A 170 15.61 2.85 -2.68
CA GLU A 170 16.77 2.21 -3.24
C GLU A 170 17.59 1.68 -2.07
N ALA A 171 17.53 0.38 -1.87
CA ALA A 171 18.56 -0.39 -1.19
C ALA A 171 19.98 -0.13 -1.76
N SER A 172 20.14 0.84 -2.64
CA SER A 172 21.39 1.19 -3.34
C SER A 172 22.27 2.18 -2.60
N SER A 173 21.79 2.91 -1.60
CA SER A 173 22.68 3.63 -0.71
C SER A 173 23.06 2.74 0.47
N HIS A 174 24.10 1.96 0.34
CA HIS A 174 24.68 1.09 1.39
C HIS A 174 25.18 1.87 2.64
N LYS A 175 24.78 3.13 2.79
CA LYS A 175 25.08 3.90 3.98
C LYS A 175 24.00 3.65 5.03
N ARG A 176 24.32 2.77 5.97
CA ARG A 176 23.47 2.55 7.14
C ARG A 176 23.25 3.88 7.86
N LEU A 177 22.02 4.34 7.91
CA LEU A 177 21.63 5.50 8.72
C LEU A 177 21.89 5.20 10.19
N VAL A 178 22.40 6.17 10.94
CA VAL A 178 22.70 6.02 12.38
C VAL A 178 22.30 7.27 13.15
N GLY A 179 22.10 7.13 14.43
CA GLY A 179 21.82 8.26 15.33
C GLY A 179 20.52 8.98 15.01
N ARG A 180 20.58 10.31 14.90
CA ARG A 180 19.41 11.16 14.68
C ARG A 180 18.79 10.96 13.30
N GLU A 181 19.61 10.79 12.27
CA GLU A 181 19.14 10.57 10.90
C GLU A 181 18.29 9.29 10.80
N ALA A 182 18.76 8.20 11.40
CA ALA A 182 17.98 6.94 11.47
C ALA A 182 16.66 7.12 12.24
N LEU A 183 16.70 7.89 13.36
CA LEU A 183 15.50 8.14 14.13
C LEU A 183 14.48 8.96 13.35
N VAL A 184 14.90 10.03 12.68
CA VAL A 184 14.01 10.88 11.87
C VAL A 184 13.41 10.08 10.73
N SER A 185 14.24 9.31 10.00
CA SER A 185 13.74 8.41 8.94
C SER A 185 12.68 7.45 9.48
N HIS A 186 12.99 6.73 10.56
CA HIS A 186 12.05 5.77 11.14
C HIS A 186 10.73 6.41 11.61
N VAL A 187 10.78 7.58 12.23
CA VAL A 187 9.58 8.29 12.70
C VAL A 187 8.72 8.76 11.52
N THR A 188 9.33 9.24 10.44
CA THR A 188 8.58 9.65 9.25
C THR A 188 7.95 8.47 8.53
N GLU A 189 8.61 7.29 8.49
CA GLU A 189 8.00 6.06 7.98
C GLU A 189 6.77 5.65 8.82
N LEU A 190 6.90 5.55 10.14
CA LEU A 190 5.79 5.21 11.02
C LEU A 190 4.62 6.21 10.91
N ALA A 191 4.92 7.48 10.71
CA ALA A 191 3.88 8.49 10.50
C ALA A 191 3.17 8.32 9.16
N ALA A 192 3.91 7.98 8.09
CA ALA A 192 3.33 7.64 6.79
C ALA A 192 2.45 6.38 6.86
N ASP A 193 2.89 5.33 7.57
CA ASP A 193 2.10 4.12 7.82
C ASP A 193 0.79 4.41 8.55
N PHE A 194 0.86 5.27 9.56
CA PHE A 194 -0.32 5.69 10.32
C PHE A 194 -1.32 6.45 9.42
N GLU A 195 -0.84 7.39 8.61
CA GLU A 195 -1.69 8.14 7.68
C GLU A 195 -2.26 7.23 6.59
N ALA A 196 -1.45 6.31 6.05
CA ALA A 196 -1.90 5.31 5.08
C ALA A 196 -3.06 4.48 5.63
N THR A 197 -2.93 4.02 6.87
CA THR A 197 -3.97 3.23 7.54
C THR A 197 -5.25 4.05 7.73
N ASN A 198 -5.13 5.32 8.15
CA ASN A 198 -6.29 6.20 8.29
C ASN A 198 -7.00 6.44 6.96
N LEU A 199 -6.25 6.79 5.91
CA LEU A 199 -6.82 7.02 4.58
C LEU A 199 -7.47 5.75 4.03
N TYR A 200 -6.85 4.60 4.23
CA TYR A 200 -7.39 3.32 3.80
C TYR A 200 -8.71 2.98 4.50
N VAL A 201 -8.80 3.19 5.82
CA VAL A 201 -10.04 2.98 6.58
C VAL A 201 -11.15 3.92 6.09
N LEU A 202 -10.83 5.18 5.82
CA LEU A 202 -11.81 6.14 5.28
C LEU A 202 -12.29 5.73 3.89
N GLU A 203 -11.40 5.25 3.03
CA GLU A 203 -11.73 4.75 1.69
C GLU A 203 -12.63 3.51 1.77
N LEU A 204 -12.29 2.56 2.65
CA LEU A 204 -13.12 1.38 2.89
C LEU A 204 -14.52 1.77 3.38
N LEU A 205 -14.61 2.71 4.33
CA LEU A 205 -15.90 3.21 4.82
C LEU A 205 -16.71 3.90 3.72
N ARG A 206 -16.06 4.66 2.84
CA ARG A 206 -16.70 5.27 1.67
C ARG A 206 -17.29 4.21 0.75
N HIS A 207 -16.49 3.21 0.41
CA HIS A 207 -16.91 2.10 -0.45
C HIS A 207 -18.10 1.32 0.14
N VAL A 208 -18.08 1.01 1.41
CA VAL A 208 -19.16 0.28 2.10
C VAL A 208 -20.44 1.10 2.21
N ASN A 209 -20.34 2.42 2.26
CA ASN A 209 -21.50 3.32 2.30
C ASN A 209 -22.04 3.70 0.92
N ASP A 210 -21.39 3.24 -0.16
CA ASP A 210 -21.91 3.42 -1.51
C ASP A 210 -23.30 2.76 -1.64
N PRO A 211 -24.31 3.45 -2.23
CA PRO A 211 -25.64 2.88 -2.45
C PRO A 211 -25.66 1.59 -3.30
N GLY A 212 -24.59 1.35 -4.09
CA GLY A 212 -24.40 0.14 -4.86
C GLY A 212 -23.82 -1.04 -4.08
N PHE A 213 -23.39 -0.81 -2.83
CA PHE A 213 -22.84 -1.87 -1.99
C PHE A 213 -23.94 -2.83 -1.53
N VAL A 214 -23.56 -4.09 -1.25
CA VAL A 214 -24.46 -5.17 -0.85
C VAL A 214 -25.38 -4.77 0.33
N GLU A 215 -26.68 -5.02 0.21
CA GLU A 215 -27.67 -4.77 1.26
C GLU A 215 -28.07 -6.05 1.98
N GLY A 216 -28.59 -5.91 3.22
CA GLY A 216 -29.17 -7.00 3.99
C GLY A 216 -28.19 -7.77 4.89
N GLU A 217 -28.51 -9.03 5.19
CA GLU A 217 -27.71 -9.88 6.11
C GLU A 217 -26.31 -10.18 5.54
N GLU A 218 -26.17 -10.27 4.22
CA GLU A 218 -24.89 -10.49 3.54
C GLU A 218 -23.90 -9.34 3.73
N ARG A 219 -24.40 -8.12 3.98
CA ARG A 219 -23.56 -6.92 4.16
C ARG A 219 -22.56 -7.09 5.30
N THR A 220 -22.96 -7.66 6.42
CA THR A 220 -22.07 -7.85 7.58
C THR A 220 -20.96 -8.85 7.27
N GLU A 221 -21.27 -9.93 6.56
CA GLU A 221 -20.29 -10.95 6.18
C GLU A 221 -19.29 -10.39 5.17
N VAL A 222 -19.78 -9.69 4.14
CA VAL A 222 -18.92 -9.03 3.13
C VAL A 222 -18.04 -7.96 3.76
N LEU A 223 -18.59 -7.10 4.62
CA LEU A 223 -17.82 -6.07 5.31
C LEU A 223 -16.72 -6.68 6.20
N SER A 224 -17.06 -7.68 7.00
CA SER A 224 -16.08 -8.38 7.84
C SER A 224 -14.99 -9.02 6.99
N GLY A 225 -15.35 -9.58 5.84
CA GLY A 225 -14.44 -10.14 4.87
C GLY A 225 -13.51 -9.10 4.28
N LEU A 226 -14.02 -7.94 3.88
CA LEU A 226 -13.20 -6.85 3.34
C LEU A 226 -12.23 -6.27 4.36
N ILE A 227 -12.67 -6.08 5.61
CA ILE A 227 -11.78 -5.63 6.70
C ILE A 227 -10.66 -6.65 6.91
N TYR A 228 -10.99 -7.94 6.93
CA TYR A 228 -9.99 -8.99 7.04
C TYR A 228 -8.97 -8.94 5.91
N LEU A 229 -9.42 -8.81 4.65
CA LEU A 229 -8.55 -8.74 3.48
C LEU A 229 -7.73 -7.45 3.44
N ALA A 230 -8.26 -6.36 4.00
CA ALA A 230 -7.55 -5.10 4.18
C ALA A 230 -6.34 -5.27 5.11
N VAL A 231 -6.55 -5.91 6.26
CA VAL A 231 -5.47 -6.21 7.21
C VAL A 231 -4.45 -7.17 6.58
N ALA A 232 -4.91 -8.21 5.91
CA ALA A 232 -4.04 -9.16 5.22
C ALA A 232 -3.21 -8.49 4.10
N GLY A 233 -3.78 -7.53 3.38
CA GLY A 233 -3.06 -6.75 2.37
C GLY A 233 -1.96 -5.86 2.97
N ALA A 234 -2.23 -5.19 4.08
CA ALA A 234 -1.23 -4.41 4.81
C ALA A 234 -0.09 -5.30 5.35
N GLU A 235 -0.42 -6.48 5.89
CA GLU A 235 0.59 -7.46 6.35
C GLU A 235 1.44 -8.01 5.21
N CYS A 236 0.90 -8.18 4.00
CA CYS A 236 1.68 -8.57 2.82
C CYS A 236 2.84 -7.61 2.57
N ASN A 237 2.60 -6.31 2.66
CA ASN A 237 3.63 -5.29 2.44
C ASN A 237 4.74 -5.38 3.51
N THR A 238 4.38 -5.60 4.77
CA THR A 238 5.35 -5.78 5.87
C THR A 238 6.25 -7.01 5.66
N VAL A 239 5.71 -8.12 5.14
CA VAL A 239 6.49 -9.33 4.84
C VAL A 239 7.45 -9.09 3.68
N ILE A 240 7.05 -8.31 2.67
CA ILE A 240 7.90 -7.94 1.53
C ILE A 240 9.12 -7.17 2.02
N GLU A 241 8.95 -6.18 2.87
CA GLU A 241 10.05 -5.39 3.45
C GLU A 241 11.04 -6.27 4.22
N LEU A 242 10.55 -7.14 5.10
CA LEU A 242 11.39 -8.06 5.88
C LEU A 242 12.16 -9.07 5.02
N THR A 243 11.59 -9.53 3.91
CA THR A 243 12.27 -10.49 3.01
C THR A 243 13.34 -9.83 2.17
N GLN A 244 13.19 -8.56 1.80
CA GLN A 244 14.22 -7.82 1.07
C GLN A 244 15.44 -7.54 1.94
N GLU A 245 15.28 -7.22 3.23
CA GLU A 245 16.39 -7.03 4.16
C GLU A 245 17.23 -8.31 4.35
N HIS A 246 16.64 -9.50 4.24
CA HIS A 246 17.35 -10.79 4.40
C HIS A 246 18.06 -11.28 3.13
N HIS A 247 17.75 -10.74 1.96
CA HIS A 247 18.48 -11.09 0.72
C HIS A 247 19.74 -10.25 0.50
N ILE A 248 20.01 -9.26 1.35
CA ILE A 248 21.18 -8.35 1.28
C ILE A 248 22.26 -8.73 2.33
N ALA A 249 22.04 -9.75 3.15
CA ALA A 249 22.99 -10.31 4.10
C ALA A 249 23.61 -11.59 3.56
#